data_76e81b80a94bd1f4d9c96d455eac3ba3
#
_entry.id   76e81b80a94bd1f4d9c96d455eac3ba3
#
_cell.length_a   1.000
_cell.length_b   1.000
_cell.length_c   1.000
_cell.angle_alpha   90.00
_cell.angle_beta   90.00
_cell.angle_gamma   90.00
#
_symmetry.space_group_name_H-M   'P 1'
#
loop_
_entity.id
_entity.type
_entity.pdbx_description
1 polymer ?
#
loop_
_entity_poly.entity_id
_entity_poly.type
_entity_poly.pdbx_seq_one_letter_code
_entity_poly.pdbx_strand_id
1 'polypeptide(L)'
;MSDRDTKLIRQARSTRLTFPDDESRQAWLPLLLEACAIVDAGVNEAIRREEAQGRALACHKGCAACCRSHTTIPVYPIELIGINWYAVEKITGPVREQLKQQLRDHKKGEPCPLLVENACAVHPLRPMACRQFNVFDTVCTEGEDAYYTRRQDVLTPVRDYTDEAFDVLLPFHGIKNS
;
A
#
# COMPACT_ATOMS: atom_id res chain seq x y z
N MET A 1 -19.74 9.36 5.99
CA MET A 1 -18.41 9.86 6.47
C MET A 1 -18.62 10.82 7.64
N SER A 2 -17.86 10.68 8.74
CA SER A 2 -17.95 11.60 9.91
C SER A 2 -17.12 12.87 9.67
N ASP A 3 -17.38 13.94 10.46
CA ASP A 3 -16.58 15.18 10.43
C ASP A 3 -15.10 14.90 10.74
N ARG A 4 -14.84 13.93 11.62
CA ARG A 4 -13.50 13.47 11.94
C ARG A 4 -12.81 12.86 10.72
N ASP A 5 -13.49 11.95 10.00
CA ASP A 5 -12.93 11.30 8.81
C ASP A 5 -12.63 12.32 7.72
N THR A 6 -13.53 13.27 7.50
CA THR A 6 -13.33 14.39 6.56
C THR A 6 -12.09 15.19 6.90
N LYS A 7 -11.85 15.48 8.19
CA LYS A 7 -10.66 16.22 8.64
C LYS A 7 -9.38 15.40 8.41
N LEU A 8 -9.41 14.11 8.72
CA LEU A 8 -8.24 13.22 8.53
C LEU A 8 -7.88 13.06 7.05
N ILE A 9 -8.86 12.92 6.18
CA ILE A 9 -8.65 12.86 4.72
C ILE A 9 -8.02 14.17 4.23
N ARG A 10 -8.56 15.33 4.66
CA ARG A 10 -7.97 16.64 4.29
C ARG A 10 -6.53 16.77 4.77
N GLN A 11 -6.22 16.33 5.98
CA GLN A 11 -4.87 16.32 6.51
C GLN A 11 -3.97 15.39 5.69
N ALA A 12 -4.41 14.19 5.37
CA ALA A 12 -3.67 13.23 4.55
C ALA A 12 -3.27 13.84 3.19
N ARG A 13 -4.21 14.52 2.52
CA ARG A 13 -3.95 15.23 1.27
C ARG A 13 -2.86 16.30 1.41
N SER A 14 -2.88 17.06 2.49
CA SER A 14 -1.92 18.16 2.72
C SER A 14 -0.51 17.68 3.14
N THR A 15 -0.41 16.49 3.71
CA THR A 15 0.86 15.91 4.21
C THR A 15 1.35 14.70 3.41
N ARG A 16 0.75 14.43 2.25
CA ARG A 16 1.13 13.32 1.38
C ARG A 16 2.59 13.41 0.93
N LEU A 17 3.15 12.28 0.58
CA LEU A 17 4.43 12.24 -0.14
C LEU A 17 4.33 13.07 -1.43
N THR A 18 5.39 13.80 -1.76
CA THR A 18 5.47 14.65 -2.96
C THR A 18 6.76 14.42 -3.71
N PHE A 19 6.67 14.56 -5.04
CA PHE A 19 7.79 14.58 -5.98
C PHE A 19 7.55 15.72 -6.97
N PRO A 20 7.77 17.00 -6.58
CA PRO A 20 7.30 18.18 -7.34
C PRO A 20 7.74 18.20 -8.80
N ASP A 21 9.02 17.88 -9.07
CA ASP A 21 9.56 17.87 -10.43
C ASP A 21 8.92 16.77 -11.30
N ASP A 22 8.63 15.61 -10.70
CA ASP A 22 8.01 14.49 -11.42
C ASP A 22 6.51 14.69 -11.57
N GLU A 23 5.84 15.20 -10.56
CA GLU A 23 4.41 15.52 -10.59
C GLU A 23 4.09 16.57 -11.67
N SER A 24 4.99 17.51 -11.93
CA SER A 24 4.84 18.49 -13.02
C SER A 24 4.87 17.84 -14.41
N ARG A 25 5.51 16.68 -14.54
CA ARG A 25 5.67 15.93 -15.81
C ARG A 25 4.71 14.75 -15.96
N GLN A 26 4.18 14.26 -14.85
CA GLN A 26 3.37 13.02 -14.79
C GLN A 26 2.02 13.32 -14.13
N ALA A 27 1.02 13.66 -14.92
CA ALA A 27 -0.32 14.05 -14.42
C ALA A 27 -1.02 12.96 -13.58
N TRP A 28 -0.65 11.69 -13.74
CA TRP A 28 -1.19 10.57 -12.94
C TRP A 28 -0.56 10.48 -11.55
N LEU A 29 0.68 10.98 -11.38
CA LEU A 29 1.44 10.80 -10.14
C LEU A 29 0.80 11.48 -8.93
N PRO A 30 0.38 12.75 -8.98
CA PRO A 30 -0.31 13.38 -7.85
C PRO A 30 -1.59 12.63 -7.45
N LEU A 31 -2.33 12.06 -8.39
CA LEU A 31 -3.53 11.28 -8.10
C LEU A 31 -3.19 10.02 -7.28
N LEU A 32 -2.18 9.27 -7.72
CA LEU A 32 -1.73 8.07 -7.02
C LEU A 32 -1.22 8.39 -5.62
N LEU A 33 -0.38 9.43 -5.47
CA LEU A 33 0.17 9.83 -4.17
C LEU A 33 -0.91 10.29 -3.20
N GLU A 34 -1.92 10.99 -3.69
CA GLU A 34 -3.07 11.42 -2.90
C GLU A 34 -3.91 10.22 -2.46
N ALA A 35 -4.26 9.32 -3.37
CA ALA A 35 -5.00 8.11 -3.06
C ALA A 35 -4.25 7.23 -2.04
N CYS A 36 -2.93 7.06 -2.19
CA CYS A 36 -2.09 6.36 -1.21
C CYS A 36 -2.18 6.99 0.19
N ALA A 37 -2.12 8.32 0.28
CA ALA A 37 -2.19 9.01 1.57
C ALA A 37 -3.57 8.87 2.23
N ILE A 38 -4.64 8.91 1.45
CA ILE A 38 -6.01 8.68 1.95
C ILE A 38 -6.15 7.25 2.49
N VAL A 39 -5.66 6.26 1.75
CA VAL A 39 -5.67 4.85 2.21
C VAL A 39 -4.86 4.69 3.50
N ASP A 40 -3.65 5.28 3.59
CA ASP A 40 -2.83 5.22 4.81
C ASP A 40 -3.55 5.87 6.01
N ALA A 41 -4.29 6.98 5.80
CA ALA A 41 -5.12 7.59 6.84
C ALA A 41 -6.25 6.66 7.29
N GLY A 42 -6.91 5.97 6.35
CA GLY A 42 -7.94 4.98 6.64
C GLY A 42 -7.41 3.76 7.40
N VAL A 43 -6.21 3.30 7.04
CA VAL A 43 -5.51 2.21 7.75
C VAL A 43 -5.19 2.63 9.19
N ASN A 44 -4.64 3.83 9.38
CA ASN A 44 -4.33 4.35 10.71
C ASN A 44 -5.59 4.50 11.57
N GLU A 45 -6.70 4.96 11.00
CA GLU A 45 -7.99 5.06 11.70
C GLU A 45 -8.54 3.67 12.05
N ALA A 46 -8.44 2.69 11.16
CA ALA A 46 -8.84 1.31 11.44
C ALA A 46 -7.99 0.70 12.56
N ILE A 47 -6.67 0.84 12.52
CA ILE A 47 -5.77 0.39 13.59
C ILE A 47 -6.16 1.02 14.92
N ARG A 48 -6.36 2.34 14.95
CA ARG A 48 -6.78 3.05 16.18
C ARG A 48 -8.11 2.50 16.75
N ARG A 49 -9.06 2.12 15.88
CA ARG A 49 -10.34 1.53 16.32
C ARG A 49 -10.14 0.15 16.95
N GLU A 50 -9.29 -0.68 16.38
CA GLU A 50 -8.96 -2.00 16.91
C GLU A 50 -8.21 -1.89 18.25
N GLU A 51 -7.22 -0.99 18.34
CA GLU A 51 -6.47 -0.74 19.57
C GLU A 51 -7.38 -0.21 20.70
N ALA A 52 -8.38 0.59 20.37
CA ALA A 52 -9.39 1.05 21.34
C ALA A 52 -10.26 -0.08 21.89
N GLN A 53 -10.31 -1.23 21.18
CA GLN A 53 -10.98 -2.46 21.62
C GLN A 53 -10.02 -3.42 22.36
N GLY A 54 -8.77 -3.01 22.59
CA GLY A 54 -7.76 -3.80 23.31
C GLY A 54 -6.95 -4.75 22.44
N ARG A 55 -7.07 -4.65 21.10
CA ARG A 55 -6.27 -5.46 20.19
C ARG A 55 -4.90 -4.81 19.92
N ALA A 56 -3.88 -5.61 19.71
CA ALA A 56 -2.52 -5.13 19.43
C ALA A 56 -2.13 -5.35 17.97
N LEU A 57 -1.61 -4.31 17.30
CA LEU A 57 -1.08 -4.46 15.96
C LEU A 57 0.14 -5.40 15.98
N ALA A 58 0.06 -6.54 15.29
CA ALA A 58 1.14 -7.52 15.19
C ALA A 58 2.16 -7.17 14.10
N CYS A 59 1.76 -6.44 13.06
CA CYS A 59 2.65 -5.97 12.01
C CYS A 59 3.61 -4.91 12.55
N HIS A 60 4.90 -5.04 12.22
CA HIS A 60 5.96 -4.12 12.67
C HIS A 60 6.96 -3.85 11.54
N LYS A 61 7.81 -2.85 11.72
CA LYS A 61 8.88 -2.53 10.76
C LYS A 61 9.80 -3.73 10.59
N GLY A 62 10.04 -4.13 9.34
CA GLY A 62 10.82 -5.32 8.99
C GLY A 62 10.02 -6.62 8.94
N CYS A 63 8.72 -6.61 9.28
CA CYS A 63 7.83 -7.73 9.00
C CYS A 63 7.66 -7.87 7.48
N ALA A 64 7.95 -9.07 6.95
CA ALA A 64 7.84 -9.39 5.54
C ALA A 64 7.03 -10.69 5.29
N ALA A 65 6.29 -11.17 6.28
CA ALA A 65 5.55 -12.43 6.20
C ALA A 65 4.62 -12.47 4.98
N CYS A 66 3.75 -11.46 4.82
CA CYS A 66 2.85 -11.36 3.67
C CYS A 66 3.59 -11.27 2.33
N CYS A 67 4.75 -10.61 2.27
CA CYS A 67 5.56 -10.56 1.05
C CYS A 67 6.18 -11.92 0.67
N ARG A 68 6.30 -12.85 1.62
CA ARG A 68 6.81 -14.20 1.37
C ARG A 68 5.72 -15.22 1.08
N SER A 69 4.52 -15.04 1.65
CA SER A 69 3.42 -16.02 1.55
C SER A 69 2.36 -15.68 0.52
N HIS A 70 2.08 -14.37 0.31
CA HIS A 70 1.02 -13.95 -0.61
C HIS A 70 1.54 -13.93 -2.05
N THR A 71 0.98 -14.78 -2.88
CA THR A 71 1.38 -14.91 -4.30
C THR A 71 0.44 -14.18 -5.27
N THR A 72 -0.70 -13.69 -4.77
CA THR A 72 -1.71 -12.99 -5.59
C THR A 72 -2.18 -11.72 -4.87
N ILE A 73 -1.52 -10.61 -5.16
CA ILE A 73 -1.92 -9.30 -4.63
C ILE A 73 -2.62 -8.53 -5.76
N PRO A 74 -3.85 -8.02 -5.55
CA PRO A 74 -4.49 -7.16 -6.54
C PRO A 74 -3.72 -5.85 -6.66
N VAL A 75 -3.41 -5.47 -7.90
CA VAL A 75 -2.70 -4.23 -8.25
C VAL A 75 -3.48 -3.52 -9.35
N TYR A 76 -3.85 -2.28 -9.13
CA TYR A 76 -4.55 -1.48 -10.13
C TYR A 76 -3.59 -0.93 -11.20
N PRO A 77 -4.06 -0.63 -12.43
CA PRO A 77 -3.19 -0.15 -13.51
C PRO A 77 -2.33 1.06 -13.13
N ILE A 78 -2.90 2.05 -12.45
CA ILE A 78 -2.17 3.24 -12.00
C ILE A 78 -1.10 2.90 -10.95
N GLU A 79 -1.36 1.93 -10.07
CA GLU A 79 -0.38 1.46 -9.08
C GLU A 79 0.79 0.76 -9.76
N LEU A 80 0.51 -0.05 -10.79
CA LEU A 80 1.56 -0.72 -11.56
C LEU A 80 2.47 0.30 -12.27
N ILE A 81 1.88 1.37 -12.84
CA ILE A 81 2.64 2.49 -13.43
C ILE A 81 3.51 3.16 -12.35
N GLY A 82 2.93 3.44 -11.18
CA GLY A 82 3.64 4.06 -10.05
C GLY A 82 4.80 3.21 -9.52
N ILE A 83 4.58 1.91 -9.35
CA ILE A 83 5.62 0.95 -8.94
C ILE A 83 6.77 0.94 -9.95
N ASN A 84 6.44 0.83 -11.24
CA ASN A 84 7.45 0.82 -12.30
C ASN A 84 8.24 2.14 -12.34
N TRP A 85 7.53 3.26 -12.32
CA TRP A 85 8.17 4.58 -12.26
C TRP A 85 9.11 4.71 -11.07
N TYR A 86 8.66 4.35 -9.87
CA TYR A 86 9.47 4.44 -8.66
C TYR A 86 10.71 3.53 -8.72
N ALA A 87 10.54 2.32 -9.21
CA ALA A 87 11.64 1.37 -9.36
C ALA A 87 12.71 1.85 -10.36
N VAL A 88 12.29 2.54 -11.43
CA VAL A 88 13.18 3.04 -12.48
C VAL A 88 13.82 4.38 -12.10
N GLU A 89 13.05 5.31 -11.55
CA GLU A 89 13.49 6.70 -11.35
C GLU A 89 14.07 6.96 -9.95
N LYS A 90 13.63 6.20 -8.94
CA LYS A 90 13.95 6.52 -7.53
C LYS A 90 14.86 5.49 -6.85
N ILE A 91 14.84 4.24 -7.31
CA ILE A 91 15.74 3.21 -6.75
C ILE A 91 17.06 3.24 -7.52
N THR A 92 18.17 3.29 -6.80
CA THR A 92 19.53 3.35 -7.36
C THR A 92 20.46 2.34 -6.67
N GLY A 93 21.67 2.17 -7.22
CA GLY A 93 22.73 1.36 -6.60
C GLY A 93 22.41 -0.14 -6.52
N PRO A 94 22.96 -0.86 -5.53
CA PRO A 94 22.85 -2.31 -5.42
C PRO A 94 21.40 -2.81 -5.34
N VAL A 95 20.51 -2.09 -4.65
CA VAL A 95 19.10 -2.44 -4.53
C VAL A 95 18.41 -2.47 -5.90
N ARG A 96 18.75 -1.52 -6.79
CA ARG A 96 18.22 -1.51 -8.16
C ARG A 96 18.66 -2.74 -8.97
N GLU A 97 19.91 -3.12 -8.87
CA GLU A 97 20.44 -4.27 -9.61
C GLU A 97 19.85 -5.59 -9.08
N GLN A 98 19.73 -5.72 -7.76
CA GLN A 98 19.06 -6.87 -7.16
C GLN A 98 17.59 -6.94 -7.59
N LEU A 99 16.86 -5.82 -7.57
CA LEU A 99 15.46 -5.76 -7.99
C LEU A 99 15.28 -6.16 -9.46
N LYS A 100 16.15 -5.68 -10.35
CA LYS A 100 16.15 -6.09 -11.75
C LYS A 100 16.34 -7.60 -11.93
N GLN A 101 17.27 -8.19 -11.18
CA GLN A 101 17.52 -9.62 -11.25
C GLN A 101 16.32 -10.41 -10.71
N GLN A 102 15.76 -10.02 -9.56
CA GLN A 102 14.59 -10.66 -8.98
C GLN A 102 13.39 -10.60 -9.94
N LEU A 103 13.13 -9.45 -10.58
CA LEU A 103 12.03 -9.29 -11.54
C LEU A 103 12.19 -10.14 -12.80
N ARG A 104 13.44 -10.38 -13.27
CA ARG A 104 13.71 -11.25 -14.43
C ARG A 104 13.48 -12.72 -14.12
N ASP A 105 13.90 -13.15 -12.94
CA ASP A 105 13.95 -14.56 -12.56
C ASP A 105 12.66 -15.03 -11.87
N HIS A 106 11.80 -14.09 -11.45
CA HIS A 106 10.59 -14.36 -10.67
C HIS A 106 9.64 -15.33 -11.39
N LYS A 107 9.22 -16.36 -10.66
CA LYS A 107 8.25 -17.35 -11.10
C LYS A 107 6.99 -17.29 -10.26
N LYS A 108 5.88 -17.71 -10.86
CA LYS A 108 4.60 -17.79 -10.15
C LYS A 108 4.72 -18.68 -8.90
N GLY A 109 4.28 -18.17 -7.78
CA GLY A 109 4.31 -18.87 -6.48
C GLY A 109 5.54 -18.57 -5.62
N GLU A 110 6.51 -17.81 -6.14
CA GLU A 110 7.65 -17.32 -5.36
C GLU A 110 7.27 -16.08 -4.53
N PRO A 111 8.07 -15.75 -3.50
CA PRO A 111 7.92 -14.50 -2.75
C PRO A 111 7.86 -13.27 -3.64
N CYS A 112 7.23 -12.20 -3.16
CA CYS A 112 7.11 -10.94 -3.90
C CYS A 112 8.46 -10.47 -4.47
N PRO A 113 8.59 -10.24 -5.79
CA PRO A 113 9.86 -9.85 -6.41
C PRO A 113 10.34 -8.44 -6.01
N LEU A 114 9.48 -7.67 -5.31
CA LEU A 114 9.83 -6.35 -4.78
C LEU A 114 10.40 -6.41 -3.35
N LEU A 115 10.53 -7.62 -2.77
CA LEU A 115 11.10 -7.83 -1.44
C LEU A 115 12.63 -7.88 -1.55
N VAL A 116 13.31 -6.87 -1.00
CA VAL A 116 14.77 -6.77 -0.93
C VAL A 116 15.17 -6.63 0.54
N GLU A 117 16.06 -7.47 1.03
CA GLU A 117 16.57 -7.42 2.42
C GLU A 117 15.47 -7.31 3.49
N ASN A 118 14.40 -8.09 3.37
CA ASN A 118 13.22 -8.07 4.24
C ASN A 118 12.43 -6.75 4.25
N ALA A 119 12.61 -5.91 3.23
CA ALA A 119 11.86 -4.68 3.06
C ALA A 119 11.27 -4.59 1.64
N CYS A 120 10.10 -3.96 1.52
CA CYS A 120 9.54 -3.63 0.23
C CYS A 120 10.36 -2.53 -0.43
N ALA A 121 11.05 -2.82 -1.55
CA ALA A 121 11.86 -1.84 -2.26
C ALA A 121 11.06 -0.64 -2.78
N VAL A 122 9.78 -0.84 -3.03
CA VAL A 122 8.84 0.21 -3.49
C VAL A 122 7.86 0.64 -2.39
N HIS A 123 8.25 0.53 -1.12
CA HIS A 123 7.37 0.77 0.03
C HIS A 123 6.55 2.07 -0.04
N PRO A 124 7.09 3.21 -0.49
CA PRO A 124 6.31 4.45 -0.63
C PRO A 124 5.14 4.34 -1.61
N LEU A 125 5.27 3.50 -2.63
CA LEU A 125 4.24 3.26 -3.66
C LEU A 125 3.73 1.81 -3.67
N ARG A 126 3.83 1.10 -2.52
CA ARG A 126 3.24 -0.24 -2.41
C ARG A 126 1.74 -0.20 -2.69
N PRO A 127 1.17 -1.25 -3.30
CA PRO A 127 -0.26 -1.32 -3.62
C PRO A 127 -1.18 -1.04 -2.42
N MET A 128 -2.37 -0.52 -2.67
CA MET A 128 -3.41 -0.30 -1.65
C MET A 128 -3.72 -1.58 -0.88
N ALA A 129 -3.80 -2.71 -1.58
CA ALA A 129 -3.99 -4.01 -0.94
C ALA A 129 -2.87 -4.33 0.07
N CYS A 130 -1.61 -4.01 -0.25
CA CYS A 130 -0.49 -4.18 0.67
C CYS A 130 -0.53 -3.19 1.85
N ARG A 131 -1.05 -1.96 1.64
CA ARG A 131 -1.23 -0.96 2.70
C ARG A 131 -2.28 -1.40 3.69
N GLN A 132 -3.39 -1.95 3.19
CA GLN A 132 -4.54 -2.37 3.98
C GLN A 132 -4.35 -3.72 4.68
N PHE A 133 -3.36 -4.53 4.27
CA PHE A 133 -3.12 -5.82 4.90
C PHE A 133 -2.29 -5.64 6.20
N ASN A 134 -3.00 -5.61 7.31
CA ASN A 134 -2.44 -5.54 8.65
C ASN A 134 -3.08 -6.62 9.53
N VAL A 135 -2.32 -7.19 10.45
CA VAL A 135 -2.74 -8.30 11.30
C VAL A 135 -2.60 -7.92 12.76
N PHE A 136 -3.54 -8.37 13.59
CA PHE A 136 -3.60 -8.07 15.02
C PHE A 136 -3.29 -9.28 15.88
N ASP A 137 -2.91 -9.01 17.10
CA ASP A 137 -2.72 -9.90 18.26
C ASP A 137 -1.59 -10.93 18.10
N THR A 138 -1.52 -11.65 16.98
CA THR A 138 -0.51 -12.69 16.77
C THR A 138 0.25 -12.43 15.47
N VAL A 139 1.59 -12.45 15.52
CA VAL A 139 2.43 -12.37 14.32
C VAL A 139 2.18 -13.56 13.39
N CYS A 140 2.30 -13.32 12.09
CA CYS A 140 2.16 -14.39 11.10
C CYS A 140 3.31 -15.38 11.21
N THR A 141 2.99 -16.67 11.12
CA THR A 141 3.98 -17.75 11.00
C THR A 141 4.53 -17.83 9.57
N GLU A 142 5.62 -18.56 9.39
CA GLU A 142 6.20 -18.75 8.05
C GLU A 142 5.20 -19.47 7.13
N GLY A 143 5.00 -18.92 5.93
CA GLY A 143 4.05 -19.44 4.93
C GLY A 143 2.58 -19.18 5.23
N GLU A 144 2.25 -18.52 6.34
CA GLU A 144 0.86 -18.22 6.68
C GLU A 144 0.30 -17.11 5.78
N ASP A 145 -0.93 -17.33 5.29
CA ASP A 145 -1.81 -16.27 4.83
C ASP A 145 -2.95 -16.07 5.84
N ALA A 146 -2.80 -15.08 6.72
CA ALA A 146 -3.75 -14.79 7.78
C ALA A 146 -5.17 -14.45 7.25
N TYR A 147 -5.29 -14.01 5.99
CA TYR A 147 -6.60 -13.76 5.38
C TYR A 147 -7.45 -15.03 5.30
N TYR A 148 -6.83 -16.20 5.09
CA TYR A 148 -7.52 -17.49 5.01
C TYR A 148 -7.51 -18.25 6.33
N THR A 149 -6.49 -18.08 7.17
CA THR A 149 -6.34 -18.88 8.39
C THR A 149 -7.00 -18.26 9.61
N ARG A 150 -7.04 -16.93 9.70
CA ARG A 150 -7.60 -16.15 10.83
C ARG A 150 -8.09 -14.78 10.40
N ARG A 151 -9.06 -14.77 9.50
CA ARG A 151 -9.63 -13.56 8.89
C ARG A 151 -10.05 -12.49 9.91
N GLN A 152 -10.50 -12.90 11.10
CA GLN A 152 -10.90 -12.01 12.18
C GLN A 152 -9.74 -11.18 12.75
N ASP A 153 -8.49 -11.62 12.53
CA ASP A 153 -7.30 -10.89 12.97
C ASP A 153 -6.75 -9.95 11.89
N VAL A 154 -7.31 -10.00 10.69
CA VAL A 154 -6.90 -9.13 9.59
C VAL A 154 -7.74 -7.86 9.58
N LEU A 155 -7.08 -6.72 9.49
CA LEU A 155 -7.69 -5.39 9.42
C LEU A 155 -8.81 -5.34 8.38
N THR A 156 -9.95 -4.79 8.79
CA THR A 156 -11.03 -4.43 7.87
C THR A 156 -10.90 -2.96 7.50
N PRO A 157 -10.65 -2.63 6.21
CA PRO A 157 -10.51 -1.25 5.78
C PRO A 157 -11.75 -0.40 6.08
N VAL A 158 -11.56 0.87 6.44
CA VAL A 158 -12.66 1.81 6.59
C VAL A 158 -13.12 2.23 5.20
N ARG A 159 -14.37 1.86 4.86
CA ARG A 159 -14.94 2.00 3.53
C ARG A 159 -14.86 3.43 2.98
N ASP A 160 -15.24 4.42 3.78
CA ASP A 160 -15.25 5.82 3.36
C ASP A 160 -13.89 6.30 2.80
N TYR A 161 -12.78 5.85 3.39
CA TYR A 161 -11.44 6.19 2.91
C TYR A 161 -11.07 5.43 1.63
N THR A 162 -11.53 4.20 1.51
CA THR A 162 -11.29 3.40 0.30
C THR A 162 -12.06 3.99 -0.88
N ASP A 163 -13.33 4.32 -0.68
CA ASP A 163 -14.18 4.93 -1.70
C ASP A 163 -13.59 6.29 -2.14
N GLU A 164 -13.19 7.16 -1.21
CA GLU A 164 -12.57 8.46 -1.49
C GLU A 164 -11.24 8.32 -2.25
N ALA A 165 -10.42 7.32 -1.91
CA ALA A 165 -9.18 7.06 -2.63
C ALA A 165 -9.45 6.63 -4.08
N PHE A 166 -10.47 5.81 -4.32
CA PHE A 166 -10.88 5.45 -5.69
C PHE A 166 -11.43 6.64 -6.45
N ASP A 167 -12.23 7.50 -5.82
CA ASP A 167 -12.75 8.71 -6.46
C ASP A 167 -11.63 9.63 -6.96
N VAL A 168 -10.54 9.77 -6.18
CA VAL A 168 -9.33 10.50 -6.61
C VAL A 168 -8.70 9.90 -7.87
N LEU A 169 -8.81 8.59 -8.08
CA LEU A 169 -8.22 7.90 -9.23
C LEU A 169 -9.09 7.92 -10.49
N LEU A 170 -10.38 8.27 -10.42
CA LEU A 170 -11.30 8.27 -11.56
C LEU A 170 -10.80 9.09 -12.77
N PRO A 171 -10.18 10.28 -12.58
CA PRO A 171 -9.65 11.06 -13.72
C PRO A 171 -8.59 10.32 -14.55
N PHE A 172 -7.80 9.43 -13.92
CA PHE A 172 -6.84 8.58 -14.63
C PHE A 172 -7.53 7.67 -15.67
N HIS A 173 -8.76 7.23 -15.38
CA HIS A 173 -9.58 6.40 -16.25
C HIS A 173 -10.48 7.22 -17.20
N GLY A 174 -10.31 8.54 -17.27
CA GLY A 174 -11.15 9.43 -18.07
C GLY A 174 -12.55 9.65 -17.53
N ILE A 175 -12.80 9.25 -16.28
CA ILE A 175 -14.08 9.42 -15.60
C ILE A 175 -14.04 10.77 -14.84
N LYS A 176 -15.03 11.65 -15.09
CA LYS A 176 -15.16 12.90 -14.35
C LYS A 176 -15.90 12.63 -13.04
N ASN A 177 -15.39 13.18 -11.95
CA ASN A 177 -16.14 13.21 -10.70
C ASN A 177 -17.41 14.04 -10.90
N SER A 178 -18.55 13.49 -10.56
CA SER A 178 -19.86 14.16 -10.65
C SER A 178 -20.03 15.17 -9.53
#